data_d450772b43a7c9f2870ae7d9a154add8
#
_entry.id   d450772b43a7c9f2870ae7d9a154add8
#
_cell.length_a   1.000
_cell.length_b   1.000
_cell.length_c   1.000
_cell.angle_alpha   90.00
_cell.angle_beta   90.00
_cell.angle_gamma   90.00
#
_symmetry.space_group_name_H-M   'P 1'
#
loop_
_entity.id
_entity.type
_entity.pdbx_description
1 polymer ?
#
loop_
_entity_poly.entity_id
_entity_poly.type
_entity_poly.pdbx_seq_one_letter_code
_entity_poly.pdbx_strand_id
1 'polypeptide(L)'
;RGPIRSGAGFHIIELEDIRGDTIKSESQTLVQHVLIQESEIRSENQAKNLINDLHARVSSGEDLGIIARVYSDDPGSKLDGGKLDWSSDGVYDKPFEKVMNEMKIGEVSEPFESAFGWHILKVLDRREKNVSDELLKDKAYRILFNRKYSEQLQNTLKEMRSEAFIDIKISS
;
A
#
# COMPACT_ATOMS: atom_id res chain seq x y z
N ARG A 1 -7.75 -25.28 -24.61
CA ARG A 1 -8.36 -24.25 -25.50
C ARG A 1 -8.27 -24.78 -26.95
N GLY A 2 -9.18 -24.35 -27.83
CA GLY A 2 -9.33 -24.89 -29.19
C GLY A 2 -8.07 -24.71 -30.07
N PRO A 3 -8.09 -25.33 -31.27
CA PRO A 3 -6.89 -25.43 -32.11
C PRO A 3 -6.35 -24.06 -32.52
N ILE A 4 -5.04 -23.87 -32.37
CA ILE A 4 -4.31 -22.68 -32.80
C ILE A 4 -3.69 -22.96 -34.16
N ARG A 5 -3.89 -22.05 -35.12
CA ARG A 5 -3.30 -22.19 -36.48
C ARG A 5 -1.94 -21.48 -36.52
N SER A 6 -0.93 -22.19 -37.04
CA SER A 6 0.37 -21.64 -37.40
C SER A 6 0.69 -21.90 -38.87
N GLY A 7 1.83 -21.45 -39.36
CA GLY A 7 2.32 -21.77 -40.72
C GLY A 7 2.59 -23.27 -40.96
N ALA A 8 2.73 -24.04 -39.88
CA ALA A 8 2.94 -25.49 -39.95
C ALA A 8 1.67 -26.32 -39.77
N GLY A 9 0.48 -25.70 -39.58
CA GLY A 9 -0.79 -26.39 -39.43
C GLY A 9 -1.58 -26.00 -38.17
N PHE A 10 -2.49 -26.90 -37.76
CA PHE A 10 -3.29 -26.71 -36.54
C PHE A 10 -2.64 -27.43 -35.35
N HIS A 11 -2.58 -26.73 -34.21
CA HIS A 11 -2.01 -27.24 -32.98
C HIS A 11 -3.05 -27.25 -31.86
N ILE A 12 -3.06 -28.33 -31.11
CA ILE A 12 -3.76 -28.41 -29.81
C ILE A 12 -2.69 -28.33 -28.76
N ILE A 13 -2.82 -27.35 -27.86
CA ILE A 13 -1.86 -27.10 -26.78
C ILE A 13 -2.55 -27.34 -25.44
N GLU A 14 -1.97 -28.22 -24.66
CA GLU A 14 -2.28 -28.40 -23.24
C GLU A 14 -1.16 -27.80 -22.40
N LEU A 15 -1.52 -26.96 -21.43
CA LEU A 15 -0.57 -26.41 -20.47
C LEU A 15 -0.43 -27.41 -19.33
N GLU A 16 0.67 -28.16 -19.31
CA GLU A 16 0.92 -29.17 -18.27
C GLU A 16 1.55 -28.57 -17.01
N ASP A 17 2.43 -27.57 -17.16
CA ASP A 17 3.12 -26.93 -16.04
C ASP A 17 3.64 -25.56 -16.43
N ILE A 18 3.75 -24.65 -15.45
CA ILE A 18 4.39 -23.34 -15.61
C ILE A 18 5.68 -23.35 -14.80
N ARG A 19 6.82 -23.44 -15.47
CA ARG A 19 8.13 -23.38 -14.83
C ARG A 19 8.71 -21.97 -14.97
N GLY A 20 9.17 -21.42 -13.86
CA GLY A 20 9.89 -20.14 -13.82
C GLY A 20 9.14 -18.96 -13.24
N ASP A 21 7.86 -19.05 -12.97
CA ASP A 21 7.20 -18.05 -12.13
C ASP A 21 7.41 -18.42 -10.66
N THR A 22 8.41 -17.81 -10.06
CA THR A 22 8.56 -17.82 -8.61
C THR A 22 7.28 -17.25 -8.02
N ILE A 23 6.58 -18.05 -7.24
CA ILE A 23 5.46 -17.55 -6.41
C ILE A 23 6.05 -16.40 -5.60
N LYS A 24 5.60 -15.20 -5.91
CA LYS A 24 5.94 -14.03 -5.10
C LYS A 24 4.94 -13.94 -3.98
N SER A 25 5.42 -14.15 -2.77
CA SER A 25 4.68 -13.85 -1.56
C SER A 25 5.19 -12.53 -0.97
N GLU A 26 4.27 -11.78 -0.38
CA GLU A 26 4.54 -10.61 0.44
C GLU A 26 4.08 -10.90 1.86
N SER A 27 4.96 -10.62 2.81
CA SER A 27 4.58 -10.61 4.21
C SER A 27 3.68 -9.41 4.47
N GLN A 28 2.53 -9.65 5.07
CA GLN A 28 1.58 -8.62 5.46
C GLN A 28 1.30 -8.68 6.93
N THR A 29 1.21 -7.51 7.55
CA THR A 29 0.92 -7.36 8.97
C THR A 29 -0.40 -6.62 9.15
N LEU A 30 -1.23 -7.12 10.05
CA LEU A 30 -2.46 -6.48 10.52
C LEU A 30 -2.18 -5.83 11.86
N VAL A 31 -2.39 -4.52 11.96
CA VAL A 31 -2.12 -3.78 13.18
C VAL A 31 -3.33 -2.98 13.65
N GLN A 32 -3.29 -2.64 14.91
CA GLN A 32 -4.21 -1.72 15.57
C GLN A 32 -3.37 -0.65 16.26
N HIS A 33 -3.73 0.63 16.13
CA HIS A 33 -2.96 1.72 16.69
C HIS A 33 -3.82 2.83 17.31
N VAL A 34 -3.16 3.67 18.08
CA VAL A 34 -3.67 4.95 18.54
C VAL A 34 -2.66 6.01 18.14
N LEU A 35 -3.13 7.09 17.56
CA LEU A 35 -2.33 8.25 17.19
C LEU A 35 -2.77 9.45 18.05
N ILE A 36 -1.82 10.13 18.66
CA ILE A 36 -2.04 11.40 19.35
C ILE A 36 -1.14 12.45 18.72
N GLN A 37 -1.77 13.43 18.07
CA GLN A 37 -1.08 14.52 17.41
C GLN A 37 -0.97 15.76 18.29
N GLU A 38 0.06 16.56 18.03
CA GLU A 38 0.06 17.95 18.51
C GLU A 38 -0.97 18.77 17.72
N SER A 39 -1.50 19.81 18.33
CA SER A 39 -2.48 20.71 17.72
C SER A 39 -2.39 22.10 18.37
N GLU A 40 -3.18 23.04 17.89
CA GLU A 40 -3.25 24.38 18.48
C GLU A 40 -3.62 24.36 19.98
N ILE A 41 -4.34 23.33 20.43
CA ILE A 41 -4.79 23.17 21.83
C ILE A 41 -4.02 22.07 22.59
N ARG A 42 -3.11 21.36 21.95
CA ARG A 42 -2.33 20.27 22.56
C ARG A 42 -0.87 20.39 22.13
N SER A 43 0.01 20.77 23.05
CA SER A 43 1.44 20.79 22.80
C SER A 43 2.03 19.39 22.67
N GLU A 44 3.22 19.26 22.08
CA GLU A 44 3.98 18.01 21.99
C GLU A 44 4.11 17.29 23.33
N ASN A 45 4.49 18.03 24.39
CA ASN A 45 4.59 17.46 25.74
C ASN A 45 3.25 16.94 26.27
N GLN A 46 2.14 17.61 25.96
CA GLN A 46 0.81 17.15 26.33
C GLN A 46 0.40 15.91 25.53
N ALA A 47 0.75 15.84 24.25
CA ALA A 47 0.53 14.65 23.41
C ALA A 47 1.32 13.46 23.96
N LYS A 48 2.60 13.67 24.29
CA LYS A 48 3.47 12.65 24.89
C LYS A 48 2.95 12.15 26.24
N ASN A 49 2.52 13.05 27.11
CA ASN A 49 1.95 12.66 28.41
C ASN A 49 0.66 11.85 28.23
N LEU A 50 -0.22 12.30 27.33
CA LEU A 50 -1.47 11.59 27.04
C LEU A 50 -1.22 10.19 26.50
N ILE A 51 -0.32 10.02 25.53
CA ILE A 51 -0.03 8.69 24.98
C ILE A 51 0.57 7.75 26.05
N ASN A 52 1.41 8.26 26.97
CA ASN A 52 1.94 7.48 28.08
C ASN A 52 0.83 7.03 29.04
N ASP A 53 -0.12 7.92 29.36
CA ASP A 53 -1.28 7.57 30.19
C ASP A 53 -2.15 6.51 29.51
N LEU A 54 -2.39 6.64 28.22
CA LEU A 54 -3.13 5.66 27.44
C LEU A 54 -2.40 4.30 27.38
N HIS A 55 -1.08 4.31 27.23
CA HIS A 55 -0.28 3.09 27.28
C HIS A 55 -0.39 2.40 28.65
N ALA A 56 -0.31 3.13 29.74
CA ALA A 56 -0.48 2.59 31.09
C ALA A 56 -1.86 1.93 31.28
N ARG A 57 -2.92 2.52 30.72
CA ARG A 57 -4.27 1.95 30.74
C ARG A 57 -4.37 0.65 29.92
N VAL A 58 -3.79 0.60 28.72
CA VAL A 58 -3.72 -0.63 27.92
C VAL A 58 -2.93 -1.70 28.65
N SER A 59 -1.81 -1.35 29.25
CA SER A 59 -0.97 -2.27 30.03
C SER A 59 -1.70 -2.81 31.27
N SER A 60 -2.66 -2.06 31.82
CA SER A 60 -3.53 -2.50 32.91
C SER A 60 -4.72 -3.34 32.47
N GLY A 61 -4.87 -3.59 31.16
CA GLY A 61 -5.89 -4.47 30.59
C GLY A 61 -7.05 -3.78 29.88
N GLU A 62 -7.01 -2.46 29.70
CA GLU A 62 -8.04 -1.76 28.92
C GLU A 62 -7.88 -2.07 27.43
N ASP A 63 -8.99 -2.21 26.72
CA ASP A 63 -8.99 -2.54 25.29
C ASP A 63 -8.48 -1.37 24.45
N LEU A 64 -7.43 -1.62 23.65
CA LEU A 64 -6.83 -0.63 22.76
C LEU A 64 -7.83 -0.05 21.77
N GLY A 65 -8.80 -0.85 21.31
CA GLY A 65 -9.81 -0.41 20.37
C GLY A 65 -10.81 0.58 20.97
N ILE A 66 -11.13 0.43 22.25
CA ILE A 66 -11.96 1.41 22.98
C ILE A 66 -11.19 2.73 23.11
N ILE A 67 -9.92 2.65 23.50
CA ILE A 67 -9.04 3.82 23.61
C ILE A 67 -8.90 4.52 22.27
N ALA A 68 -8.69 3.78 21.17
CA ALA A 68 -8.58 4.34 19.83
C ALA A 68 -9.83 5.12 19.41
N ARG A 69 -11.02 4.55 19.63
CA ARG A 69 -12.29 5.23 19.29
C ARG A 69 -12.48 6.54 20.02
N VAL A 70 -12.02 6.61 21.25
CA VAL A 70 -12.20 7.82 22.10
C VAL A 70 -11.11 8.84 21.82
N TYR A 71 -9.86 8.42 21.84
CA TYR A 71 -8.71 9.32 21.93
C TYR A 71 -7.91 9.47 20.63
N SER A 72 -7.94 8.49 19.71
CA SER A 72 -7.12 8.57 18.50
C SER A 72 -7.46 9.80 17.66
N ASP A 73 -6.44 10.46 17.17
CA ASP A 73 -6.54 11.56 16.21
C ASP A 73 -6.46 11.08 14.75
N ASP A 74 -6.30 9.75 14.51
CA ASP A 74 -6.33 9.18 13.17
C ASP A 74 -7.76 9.03 12.64
N PRO A 75 -8.21 9.86 11.68
CA PRO A 75 -9.57 9.77 11.16
C PRO A 75 -9.83 8.50 10.35
N GLY A 76 -8.77 7.87 9.82
CA GLY A 76 -8.86 6.69 8.95
C GLY A 76 -9.21 5.42 9.71
N SER A 77 -8.72 5.27 10.95
CA SER A 77 -8.89 4.04 11.73
C SER A 77 -9.65 4.22 13.04
N LYS A 78 -9.83 5.46 13.50
CA LYS A 78 -10.48 5.77 14.79
C LYS A 78 -11.81 5.04 14.99
N LEU A 79 -12.71 5.11 13.99
CA LEU A 79 -14.05 4.53 14.07
C LEU A 79 -14.02 3.00 14.11
N ASP A 80 -12.99 2.40 13.53
CA ASP A 80 -12.75 0.95 13.54
C ASP A 80 -11.89 0.50 14.73
N GLY A 81 -11.77 1.38 15.74
CA GLY A 81 -11.01 1.10 16.95
C GLY A 81 -9.51 1.04 16.69
N GLY A 82 -9.00 1.86 15.77
CA GLY A 82 -7.58 1.93 15.43
C GLY A 82 -7.07 0.80 14.55
N LYS A 83 -7.94 -0.06 13.99
CA LYS A 83 -7.53 -1.14 13.09
C LYS A 83 -7.18 -0.57 11.72
N LEU A 84 -6.00 -0.95 11.24
CA LEU A 84 -5.55 -0.69 9.88
C LEU A 84 -5.75 -1.94 9.02
N ASP A 85 -5.80 -1.73 7.69
CA ASP A 85 -5.86 -2.85 6.76
C ASP A 85 -4.54 -3.64 6.73
N TRP A 86 -4.57 -4.85 6.15
CA TRP A 86 -3.37 -5.62 5.89
C TRP A 86 -2.39 -4.82 5.04
N SER A 87 -1.18 -4.64 5.54
CA SER A 87 -0.14 -3.86 4.87
C SER A 87 1.14 -4.65 4.71
N SER A 88 1.79 -4.48 3.56
CA SER A 88 3.14 -4.96 3.29
C SER A 88 4.16 -3.92 3.73
N ASP A 89 5.44 -4.29 3.78
CA ASP A 89 6.52 -3.36 4.08
C ASP A 89 6.57 -2.20 3.07
N GLY A 90 6.90 -1.00 3.54
CA GLY A 90 7.00 0.22 2.75
C GLY A 90 5.71 1.05 2.67
N VAL A 91 4.66 0.65 3.37
CA VAL A 91 3.37 1.37 3.42
C VAL A 91 3.38 2.49 4.45
N TYR A 92 4.00 2.25 5.60
CA TYR A 92 4.06 3.21 6.70
C TYR A 92 5.40 3.95 6.76
N ASP A 93 5.47 4.97 7.59
CA ASP A 93 6.73 5.66 7.85
C ASP A 93 7.72 4.78 8.62
N LYS A 94 9.01 5.06 8.46
CA LYS A 94 10.08 4.21 8.98
C LYS A 94 10.02 3.92 10.50
N PRO A 95 9.73 4.89 11.38
CA PRO A 95 9.57 4.62 12.81
C PRO A 95 8.45 3.64 13.10
N PHE A 96 7.30 3.79 12.45
CA PHE A 96 6.14 2.91 12.62
C PHE A 96 6.46 1.48 12.14
N GLU A 97 7.03 1.33 10.96
CA GLU A 97 7.40 0.02 10.40
C GLU A 97 8.46 -0.68 11.25
N LYS A 98 9.45 0.06 11.75
CA LYS A 98 10.47 -0.52 12.62
C LYS A 98 9.84 -1.15 13.86
N VAL A 99 8.99 -0.40 14.58
CA VAL A 99 8.31 -0.91 15.77
C VAL A 99 7.40 -2.08 15.40
N MET A 100 6.59 -1.95 14.35
CA MET A 100 5.71 -3.00 13.87
C MET A 100 6.47 -4.32 13.60
N ASN A 101 7.63 -4.23 12.94
CA ASN A 101 8.38 -5.41 12.53
C ASN A 101 9.12 -6.10 13.68
N GLU A 102 9.52 -5.35 14.71
CA GLU A 102 10.20 -5.88 15.90
C GLU A 102 9.25 -6.59 16.88
N MET A 103 7.93 -6.33 16.80
CA MET A 103 6.94 -6.82 17.75
C MET A 103 6.41 -8.20 17.41
N LYS A 104 5.95 -8.93 18.42
CA LYS A 104 5.23 -10.20 18.27
C LYS A 104 3.72 -9.98 18.14
N ILE A 105 3.03 -10.97 17.56
CA ILE A 105 1.57 -10.97 17.50
C ILE A 105 0.99 -10.90 18.92
N GLY A 106 0.05 -9.99 19.12
CA GLY A 106 -0.60 -9.74 20.41
C GLY A 106 0.12 -8.76 21.33
N GLU A 107 1.35 -8.38 21.03
CA GLU A 107 2.15 -7.44 21.82
C GLU A 107 1.70 -6.00 21.55
N VAL A 108 1.77 -5.16 22.60
CA VAL A 108 1.52 -3.71 22.53
C VAL A 108 2.87 -3.00 22.66
N SER A 109 3.11 -2.02 21.79
CA SER A 109 4.36 -1.26 21.79
C SER A 109 4.44 -0.29 22.98
N GLU A 110 5.67 0.03 23.36
CA GLU A 110 5.91 1.29 24.07
C GLU A 110 5.48 2.47 23.18
N PRO A 111 5.12 3.62 23.77
CA PRO A 111 4.87 4.84 23.02
C PRO A 111 6.09 5.26 22.20
N PHE A 112 5.87 5.54 20.93
CA PHE A 112 6.92 6.01 20.02
C PHE A 112 6.43 7.15 19.14
N GLU A 113 7.36 7.92 18.62
CA GLU A 113 7.09 9.09 17.79
C GLU A 113 7.31 8.79 16.31
N SER A 114 6.43 9.34 15.47
CA SER A 114 6.54 9.36 14.02
C SER A 114 6.39 10.77 13.46
N ALA A 115 6.45 10.93 12.15
CA ALA A 115 6.17 12.20 11.48
C ALA A 115 4.73 12.71 11.71
N PHE A 116 3.82 11.86 12.18
CA PHE A 116 2.41 12.18 12.40
C PHE A 116 2.07 12.47 13.86
N GLY A 117 2.96 12.15 14.79
CA GLY A 117 2.76 12.32 16.22
C GLY A 117 3.14 11.07 17.02
N TRP A 118 2.55 10.92 18.20
CA TRP A 118 2.82 9.84 19.13
C TRP A 118 1.89 8.65 18.91
N HIS A 119 2.46 7.46 18.90
CA HIS A 119 1.74 6.21 18.65
C HIS A 119 1.90 5.19 19.76
N ILE A 120 0.87 4.36 19.89
CA ILE A 120 0.92 3.02 20.46
C ILE A 120 0.35 2.10 19.39
N LEU A 121 0.99 0.95 19.15
CA LEU A 121 0.46 -0.05 18.24
C LEU A 121 0.42 -1.43 18.86
N LYS A 122 -0.46 -2.27 18.34
CA LYS A 122 -0.57 -3.69 18.64
C LYS A 122 -0.58 -4.48 17.34
N VAL A 123 0.27 -5.47 17.22
CA VAL A 123 0.24 -6.40 16.09
C VAL A 123 -0.86 -7.42 16.33
N LEU A 124 -1.86 -7.45 15.45
CA LEU A 124 -2.99 -8.38 15.56
C LEU A 124 -2.70 -9.71 14.89
N ASP A 125 -2.08 -9.68 13.69
CA ASP A 125 -1.79 -10.90 12.93
C ASP A 125 -0.74 -10.63 11.85
N ARG A 126 -0.14 -11.71 11.29
CA ARG A 126 0.80 -11.69 10.18
C ARG A 126 0.44 -12.79 9.20
N ARG A 127 0.57 -12.51 7.90
CA ARG A 127 0.33 -13.52 6.86
C ARG A 127 1.29 -13.36 5.70
N GLU A 128 1.49 -14.45 4.97
CA GLU A 128 2.10 -14.43 3.65
C GLU A 128 0.99 -14.41 2.59
N LYS A 129 0.94 -13.36 1.77
CA LYS A 129 0.00 -13.24 0.67
C LYS A 129 0.70 -13.54 -0.65
N ASN A 130 0.17 -14.49 -1.42
CA ASN A 130 0.63 -14.69 -2.79
C ASN A 130 0.13 -13.53 -3.67
N VAL A 131 1.07 -12.75 -4.20
CA VAL A 131 0.78 -11.58 -5.05
C VAL A 131 1.12 -11.80 -6.52
N SER A 132 1.48 -13.04 -6.90
CA SER A 132 1.90 -13.37 -8.27
C SER A 132 0.88 -12.97 -9.32
N ASP A 133 -0.40 -13.26 -9.11
CA ASP A 133 -1.47 -12.93 -10.04
C ASP A 133 -1.71 -11.42 -10.15
N GLU A 134 -1.61 -10.70 -9.04
CA GLU A 134 -1.73 -9.23 -9.00
C GLU A 134 -0.59 -8.59 -9.76
N LEU A 135 0.65 -9.02 -9.52
CA LEU A 135 1.83 -8.55 -10.24
C LEU A 135 1.78 -8.83 -11.74
N LEU A 136 1.29 -10.00 -12.14
CA LEU A 136 1.11 -10.35 -13.55
C LEU A 136 0.05 -9.45 -14.22
N LYS A 137 -1.06 -9.19 -13.53
CA LYS A 137 -2.10 -8.26 -14.01
C LYS A 137 -1.56 -6.84 -14.14
N ASP A 138 -0.84 -6.34 -13.15
CA ASP A 138 -0.24 -5.01 -13.19
C ASP A 138 0.80 -4.88 -14.30
N LYS A 139 1.64 -5.90 -14.48
CA LYS A 139 2.59 -5.93 -15.59
C LYS A 139 1.88 -5.91 -16.96
N ALA A 140 0.85 -6.72 -17.13
CA ALA A 140 0.05 -6.75 -18.34
C ALA A 140 -0.65 -5.41 -18.59
N TYR A 141 -1.23 -4.81 -17.53
CA TYR A 141 -1.87 -3.50 -17.60
C TYR A 141 -0.88 -2.41 -18.04
N ARG A 142 0.32 -2.35 -17.46
CA ARG A 142 1.36 -1.36 -17.84
C ARG A 142 1.76 -1.52 -19.31
N ILE A 143 1.95 -2.74 -19.78
CA ILE A 143 2.30 -2.99 -21.18
C ILE A 143 1.20 -2.51 -22.12
N LEU A 144 -0.06 -2.85 -21.81
CA LEU A 144 -1.21 -2.43 -22.60
C LEU A 144 -1.43 -0.91 -22.55
N PHE A 145 -1.30 -0.31 -21.38
CA PHE A 145 -1.41 1.13 -21.18
C PHE A 145 -0.36 1.89 -22.01
N ASN A 146 0.91 1.50 -21.91
CA ASN A 146 2.01 2.14 -22.65
C ASN A 146 1.80 2.02 -24.17
N ARG A 147 1.36 0.86 -24.66
CA ARG A 147 1.07 0.66 -26.07
C ARG A 147 -0.07 1.57 -26.53
N LYS A 148 -1.21 1.55 -25.82
CA LYS A 148 -2.37 2.39 -26.17
C LYS A 148 -2.05 3.88 -26.05
N TYR A 149 -1.29 4.28 -25.04
CA TYR A 149 -0.85 5.66 -24.88
C TYR A 149 0.02 6.10 -26.09
N SER A 150 0.97 5.28 -26.50
CA SER A 150 1.81 5.57 -27.66
C SER A 150 0.99 5.65 -28.95
N GLU A 151 0.05 4.74 -29.17
CA GLU A 151 -0.86 4.76 -30.32
C GLU A 151 -1.72 6.03 -30.32
N GLN A 152 -2.32 6.38 -29.17
CA GLN A 152 -3.15 7.58 -29.04
C GLN A 152 -2.34 8.86 -29.27
N LEU A 153 -1.13 8.93 -28.71
CA LEU A 153 -0.24 10.07 -28.90
C LEU A 153 0.10 10.26 -30.39
N GLN A 154 0.44 9.17 -31.10
CA GLN A 154 0.73 9.22 -32.53
C GLN A 154 -0.48 9.66 -33.37
N ASN A 155 -1.68 9.18 -33.02
CA ASN A 155 -2.91 9.58 -33.69
C ASN A 155 -3.20 11.06 -33.46
N THR A 156 -3.14 11.54 -32.21
CA THR A 156 -3.34 12.95 -31.87
C THR A 156 -2.32 13.85 -32.57
N LEU A 157 -1.04 13.46 -32.63
CA LEU A 157 -0.01 14.21 -33.33
C LEU A 157 -0.27 14.25 -34.86
N LYS A 158 -0.78 13.16 -35.46
CA LYS A 158 -1.19 13.15 -36.87
C LYS A 158 -2.38 14.10 -37.12
N GLU A 159 -3.40 14.05 -36.26
CA GLU A 159 -4.56 14.94 -36.36
C GLU A 159 -4.12 16.40 -36.25
N MET A 160 -3.38 16.77 -35.20
CA MET A 160 -2.86 18.11 -35.03
C MET A 160 -2.02 18.57 -36.23
N ARG A 161 -1.20 17.68 -36.81
CA ARG A 161 -0.36 17.99 -37.96
C ARG A 161 -1.18 18.16 -39.25
N SER A 162 -2.31 17.48 -39.37
CA SER A 162 -3.22 17.61 -40.51
C SER A 162 -4.04 18.90 -40.49
N GLU A 163 -4.29 19.42 -39.28
CA GLU A 163 -5.06 20.65 -39.06
C GLU A 163 -4.15 21.90 -39.01
N ALA A 164 -2.86 21.74 -38.73
CA ALA A 164 -1.94 22.85 -38.60
C ALA A 164 -1.37 23.29 -39.96
N PHE A 165 -1.28 24.60 -40.16
CA PHE A 165 -0.49 25.18 -41.25
C PHE A 165 1.00 25.10 -40.87
N ILE A 166 1.77 24.29 -41.60
CA ILE A 166 3.20 24.08 -41.34
C ILE A 166 4.03 24.82 -42.38
N ASP A 167 4.73 25.86 -41.98
CA ASP A 167 5.73 26.58 -42.83
C ASP A 167 7.14 26.14 -42.39
N ILE A 168 7.83 25.39 -43.24
CA ILE A 168 9.20 24.92 -42.97
C ILE A 168 10.19 25.88 -43.63
N LYS A 169 10.79 26.78 -42.87
CA LYS A 169 11.89 27.63 -43.34
C LYS A 169 13.20 26.84 -43.30
N ILE A 170 13.66 26.42 -44.44
CA ILE A 170 14.98 25.80 -44.60
C ILE A 170 16.01 26.97 -44.69
N SER A 171 16.85 27.14 -43.66
CA SER A 171 18.00 28.03 -43.71
C SER A 171 19.04 27.41 -44.60
N SER A 172 19.43 28.15 -45.66
CA SER A 172 20.56 27.80 -46.53
C SER A 172 21.87 28.13 -45.83
#